data_0bd8c6d28ec539b0eb8453bbef72ff77
#
_entry.id   0bd8c6d28ec539b0eb8453bbef72ff77
#
_cell.length_a   1.000
_cell.length_b   1.000
_cell.length_c   1.000
_cell.angle_alpha   90.00
_cell.angle_beta   90.00
_cell.angle_gamma   90.00
#
_symmetry.space_group_name_H-M   'P 1'
#
loop_
_entity.id
_entity.type
_entity.pdbx_description
1 polymer ?
#
loop_
_entity_poly.entity_id
_entity_poly.type
_entity_poly.pdbx_seq_one_letter_code
_entity_poly.pdbx_strand_id
1 'polypeptide(L)'
;MSHVNNALDLAGEHRQKARRMNLFVSVSAALAGPLFGLDIGVISGALPFITDHFSLTSREQEWVVSSMMLGAALGAVCNGWVSHRLGRKYSLMAGAALFIIGSLGSAFASNLELLLLFRVLLGGAVGIASY
;
A
#
# COMPACT_ATOMS: atom_id res chain seq x y z
N MET A 1 -35.78 -25.84 -23.34
CA MET A 1 -34.37 -25.82 -23.84
C MET A 1 -33.75 -24.41 -23.81
N SER A 2 -34.46 -23.36 -24.19
CA SER A 2 -33.93 -21.98 -24.18
C SER A 2 -33.57 -21.48 -22.80
N HIS A 3 -34.32 -21.81 -21.75
CA HIS A 3 -34.03 -21.37 -20.37
C HIS A 3 -32.78 -22.03 -19.79
N VAL A 4 -32.48 -23.27 -20.16
CA VAL A 4 -31.32 -24.01 -19.71
C VAL A 4 -30.06 -23.41 -20.37
N ASN A 5 -30.11 -23.08 -21.65
CA ASN A 5 -29.01 -22.46 -22.36
C ASN A 5 -28.70 -21.07 -21.79
N ASN A 6 -29.71 -20.24 -21.52
CA ASN A 6 -29.52 -18.94 -20.88
C ASN A 6 -28.89 -19.06 -19.49
N ALA A 7 -29.30 -20.06 -18.71
CA ALA A 7 -28.71 -20.29 -17.38
C ALA A 7 -27.22 -20.70 -17.47
N LEU A 8 -26.88 -21.51 -18.45
CA LEU A 8 -25.50 -21.93 -18.69
C LEU A 8 -24.61 -20.78 -19.18
N ASP A 9 -25.15 -19.92 -20.06
CA ASP A 9 -24.45 -18.74 -20.55
C ASP A 9 -24.18 -17.74 -19.41
N LEU A 10 -25.18 -17.46 -18.58
CA LEU A 10 -25.02 -16.61 -17.40
C LEU A 10 -24.02 -17.17 -16.40
N ALA A 11 -24.04 -18.48 -16.18
CA ALA A 11 -23.07 -19.15 -15.31
C ALA A 11 -21.65 -19.06 -15.87
N GLY A 12 -21.49 -19.15 -17.18
CA GLY A 12 -20.22 -18.97 -17.88
C GLY A 12 -19.68 -17.56 -17.77
N GLU A 13 -20.54 -16.55 -17.94
CA GLU A 13 -20.18 -15.14 -17.78
C GLU A 13 -19.76 -14.81 -16.34
N HIS A 14 -20.49 -15.31 -15.36
CA HIS A 14 -20.13 -15.14 -13.95
C HIS A 14 -18.80 -15.79 -13.60
N ARG A 15 -18.51 -16.97 -14.12
CA ARG A 15 -17.23 -17.65 -13.94
C ARG A 15 -16.09 -16.89 -14.57
N GLN A 16 -16.29 -16.34 -15.75
CA GLN A 16 -15.28 -15.55 -16.47
C GLN A 16 -14.98 -14.22 -15.76
N LYS A 17 -16.02 -13.56 -15.25
CA LYS A 17 -15.88 -12.34 -14.42
C LYS A 17 -15.14 -12.63 -13.12
N ALA A 18 -15.49 -13.70 -12.41
CA ALA A 18 -14.83 -14.12 -11.18
C ALA A 18 -13.36 -14.47 -11.42
N ARG A 19 -13.06 -15.16 -12.52
CA ARG A 19 -11.69 -15.52 -12.90
C ARG A 19 -10.84 -14.30 -13.22
N ARG A 20 -11.38 -13.32 -13.95
CA ARG A 20 -10.72 -12.05 -14.23
C ARG A 20 -10.44 -11.26 -12.96
N MET A 21 -11.41 -11.20 -12.06
CA MET A 21 -11.29 -10.50 -10.79
C MET A 21 -10.26 -11.15 -9.88
N ASN A 22 -10.26 -12.49 -9.79
CA ASN A 22 -9.26 -13.24 -9.03
C ASN A 22 -7.86 -13.07 -9.61
N LEU A 23 -7.72 -13.09 -10.93
CA LEU A 23 -6.44 -12.84 -11.59
C LEU A 23 -5.93 -11.43 -11.29
N PHE A 24 -6.79 -10.42 -11.39
CA PHE A 24 -6.45 -9.04 -11.10
C PHE A 24 -6.01 -8.85 -9.64
N VAL A 25 -6.76 -9.42 -8.70
CA VAL A 25 -6.42 -9.39 -7.27
C VAL A 25 -5.10 -10.11 -7.01
N SER A 26 -4.88 -11.28 -7.60
CA SER A 26 -3.65 -12.06 -7.43
C SER A 26 -2.43 -11.33 -8.00
N VAL A 27 -2.55 -10.72 -9.17
CA VAL A 27 -1.48 -9.91 -9.78
C VAL A 27 -1.18 -8.69 -8.93
N SER A 28 -2.21 -8.00 -8.45
CA SER A 28 -2.05 -6.84 -7.57
C SER A 28 -1.36 -7.21 -6.25
N ALA A 29 -1.74 -8.32 -5.64
CA ALA A 29 -1.11 -8.84 -4.43
C ALA A 29 0.35 -9.27 -4.68
N ALA A 30 0.60 -9.91 -5.82
CA ALA A 30 1.95 -10.32 -6.22
C ALA A 30 2.87 -9.12 -6.47
N LEU A 31 2.34 -8.00 -6.95
CA LEU A 31 3.10 -6.75 -7.13
C LEU A 31 3.29 -6.00 -5.79
N ALA A 32 2.31 -6.04 -4.91
CA ALA A 32 2.37 -5.37 -3.62
C ALA A 32 3.48 -5.93 -2.72
N GLY A 33 3.68 -7.25 -2.71
CA GLY A 33 4.72 -7.90 -1.92
C GLY A 33 6.14 -7.44 -2.27
N PRO A 34 6.57 -7.54 -3.54
CA PRO A 34 7.87 -7.02 -3.97
C PRO A 34 8.05 -5.52 -3.75
N LEU A 35 7.01 -4.71 -3.97
CA LEU A 35 7.07 -3.27 -3.71
C LEU A 35 7.32 -2.98 -2.22
N PHE A 36 6.63 -3.69 -1.35
CA PHE A 36 6.84 -3.58 0.09
C PHE A 36 8.25 -4.03 0.50
N GLY A 37 8.70 -5.17 -0.03
CA GLY A 37 10.06 -5.67 0.19
C GLY A 37 11.13 -4.74 -0.34
N LEU A 38 10.90 -4.12 -1.51
CA LEU A 38 11.79 -3.10 -2.08
C LEU A 38 11.88 -1.86 -1.18
N ASP A 39 10.77 -1.39 -0.65
CA ASP A 39 10.76 -0.22 0.23
C ASP A 39 11.56 -0.49 1.51
N ILE A 40 11.39 -1.65 2.13
CA ILE A 40 12.19 -2.06 3.29
C ILE A 40 13.66 -2.21 2.90
N GLY A 41 13.96 -2.82 1.77
CA GLY A 41 15.31 -3.01 1.26
C GLY A 41 16.02 -1.70 0.95
N VAL A 42 15.33 -0.77 0.31
CA VAL A 42 15.86 0.58 0.00
C VAL A 42 16.15 1.34 1.29
N ILE A 43 15.27 1.27 2.28
CA ILE A 43 15.53 1.92 3.58
C ILE A 43 16.70 1.28 4.31
N SER A 44 16.79 -0.02 4.33
CA SER A 44 17.94 -0.71 4.95
C SER A 44 19.27 -0.34 4.29
N GLY A 45 19.27 -0.22 2.97
CA GLY A 45 20.43 0.20 2.19
C GLY A 45 20.72 1.70 2.26
N ALA A 46 19.71 2.54 2.31
CA ALA A 46 19.83 3.99 2.35
C ALA A 46 20.03 4.57 3.75
N LEU A 47 19.70 3.81 4.80
CA LEU A 47 19.78 4.27 6.18
C LEU A 47 21.17 4.83 6.57
N PRO A 48 22.30 4.18 6.23
CA PRO A 48 23.62 4.74 6.49
C PRO A 48 23.84 6.08 5.80
N PHE A 49 23.39 6.24 4.55
CA PHE A 49 23.52 7.48 3.79
C PHE A 49 22.63 8.59 4.35
N ILE A 50 21.40 8.25 4.75
CA ILE A 50 20.49 9.17 5.41
C ILE A 50 21.05 9.61 6.75
N THR A 51 21.65 8.70 7.51
CA THR A 51 22.32 8.98 8.78
C THR A 51 23.46 9.97 8.59
N ASP A 52 24.30 9.79 7.59
CA ASP A 52 25.40 10.68 7.29
C ASP A 52 24.92 12.05 6.80
N HIS A 53 23.91 12.07 5.95
CA HIS A 53 23.37 13.30 5.37
C HIS A 53 22.65 14.19 6.40
N PHE A 54 21.88 13.59 7.28
CA PHE A 54 21.10 14.32 8.30
C PHE A 54 21.72 14.29 9.69
N SER A 55 22.89 13.64 9.86
CA SER A 55 23.56 13.46 11.15
C SER A 55 22.62 12.87 12.23
N LEU A 56 21.95 11.78 11.86
CA LEU A 56 20.95 11.14 12.72
C LEU A 56 21.59 10.43 13.89
N THR A 57 21.00 10.61 15.08
CA THR A 57 21.28 9.79 16.23
C THR A 57 20.60 8.42 16.11
N SER A 58 21.04 7.44 16.90
CA SER A 58 20.42 6.09 16.92
C SER A 58 18.92 6.13 17.17
N ARG A 59 18.48 7.08 17.98
CA ARG A 59 17.05 7.31 18.30
C ARG A 59 16.26 7.76 17.08
N GLU A 60 16.82 8.67 16.30
CA GLU A 60 16.19 9.19 15.08
C GLU A 60 16.11 8.13 14.00
N GLN A 61 17.10 7.24 13.89
CA GLN A 61 17.07 6.06 13.02
C GLN A 61 15.92 5.13 13.37
N GLU A 62 15.72 4.86 14.64
CA GLU A 62 14.59 4.07 15.13
C GLU A 62 13.24 4.72 14.78
N TRP A 63 13.14 6.04 14.91
CA TRP A 63 11.95 6.78 14.51
C TRP A 63 11.67 6.67 13.01
N VAL A 64 12.67 6.74 12.17
CA VAL A 64 12.52 6.59 10.71
C VAL A 64 11.95 5.21 10.36
N VAL A 65 12.45 4.16 10.97
CA VAL A 65 11.97 2.79 10.73
C VAL A 65 10.58 2.57 11.35
N SER A 66 10.37 3.03 12.58
CA SER A 66 9.11 2.86 13.32
C SER A 66 7.96 3.68 12.76
N SER A 67 8.23 4.83 12.14
CA SER A 67 7.21 5.71 11.56
C SER A 67 6.37 5.00 10.50
N MET A 68 6.97 4.14 9.71
CA MET A 68 6.26 3.33 8.71
C MET A 68 5.31 2.33 9.37
N MET A 69 5.73 1.68 10.45
CA MET A 69 4.88 0.74 11.19
C MET A 69 3.69 1.45 11.85
N LEU A 70 3.93 2.62 12.43
CA LEU A 70 2.86 3.46 12.99
C LEU A 70 1.87 3.88 11.90
N GLY A 71 2.38 4.31 10.76
CA GLY A 71 1.56 4.65 9.60
C GLY A 71 0.71 3.47 9.12
N ALA A 72 1.29 2.28 9.04
CA ALA A 72 0.59 1.06 8.66
C ALA A 72 -0.52 0.69 9.65
N ALA A 73 -0.27 0.81 10.94
CA ALA A 73 -1.27 0.57 11.98
C ALA A 73 -2.43 1.57 11.90
N LEU A 74 -2.12 2.86 11.77
CA LEU A 74 -3.13 3.90 11.59
C LEU A 74 -3.92 3.71 10.28
N GLY A 75 -3.24 3.39 9.21
CA GLY A 75 -3.85 3.09 7.91
C GLY A 75 -4.81 1.91 7.97
N ALA A 76 -4.44 0.84 8.66
CA ALA A 76 -5.28 -0.33 8.83
C ALA A 76 -6.56 0.00 9.63
N VAL A 77 -6.44 0.77 10.70
CA VAL A 77 -7.59 1.23 11.51
C VAL A 77 -8.50 2.14 10.69
N CYS A 78 -7.92 3.12 10.00
CA CYS A 78 -8.68 4.02 9.13
C CYS A 78 -9.36 3.26 7.99
N ASN A 79 -8.69 2.27 7.42
CA ASN A 79 -9.25 1.47 6.33
C ASN A 79 -10.45 0.65 6.78
N GLY A 80 -10.44 0.10 7.98
CA GLY A 80 -11.60 -0.58 8.53
C GLY A 80 -12.85 0.30 8.50
N TRP A 81 -12.69 1.59 8.82
CA TRP A 81 -13.79 2.55 8.80
C TRP A 81 -14.15 3.03 7.38
N VAL A 82 -13.14 3.35 6.58
CA VAL A 82 -13.32 3.85 5.20
C VAL A 82 -13.87 2.76 4.29
N SER A 83 -13.37 1.53 4.41
CA SER A 83 -13.82 0.39 3.62
C SER A 83 -15.29 0.05 3.88
N HIS A 84 -15.75 0.27 5.11
CA HIS A 84 -17.15 0.05 5.46
C HIS A 84 -18.07 1.09 4.80
N ARG A 85 -17.60 2.33 4.61
CA ARG A 85 -18.40 3.41 4.03
C ARG A 85 -18.31 3.52 2.51
N LEU A 86 -17.12 3.43 1.97
CA LEU A 86 -16.83 3.71 0.55
C LEU A 86 -16.67 2.46 -0.31
N GLY A 87 -16.48 1.31 0.30
CA GLY A 87 -16.21 0.05 -0.39
C GLY A 87 -14.73 -0.20 -0.66
N ARG A 88 -14.42 -1.46 -0.88
CA ARG A 88 -13.04 -1.94 -1.02
C ARG A 88 -12.30 -1.36 -2.23
N LYS A 89 -13.01 -1.14 -3.34
CA LYS A 89 -12.45 -0.61 -4.57
C LYS A 89 -11.89 0.80 -4.38
N TYR A 90 -12.66 1.67 -3.75
CA TYR A 90 -12.23 3.06 -3.49
C TYR A 90 -11.11 3.13 -2.45
N SER A 91 -11.14 2.26 -1.44
CA SER A 91 -10.05 2.14 -0.46
C SER A 91 -8.73 1.77 -1.13
N LEU A 92 -8.73 0.79 -2.03
CA LEU A 92 -7.53 0.38 -2.76
C LEU A 92 -6.99 1.50 -3.67
N MET A 93 -7.87 2.22 -4.34
CA MET A 93 -7.49 3.37 -5.17
C MET A 93 -6.89 4.50 -4.33
N ALA A 94 -7.49 4.79 -3.18
CA ALA A 94 -6.97 5.79 -2.25
C ALA A 94 -5.59 5.37 -1.70
N GLY A 95 -5.42 4.10 -1.34
CA GLY A 95 -4.14 3.55 -0.90
C GLY A 95 -3.05 3.67 -1.97
N ALA A 96 -3.37 3.35 -3.22
CA ALA A 96 -2.45 3.48 -4.35
C ALA A 96 -2.04 4.94 -4.59
N ALA A 97 -3.00 5.87 -4.54
CA ALA A 97 -2.75 7.29 -4.69
C ALA A 97 -1.85 7.82 -3.57
N LEU A 98 -2.14 7.47 -2.32
CA LEU A 98 -1.30 7.82 -1.16
C LEU A 98 0.11 7.24 -1.28
N PHE A 99 0.24 6.02 -1.77
CA PHE A 99 1.54 5.38 -2.00
C PHE A 99 2.38 6.14 -3.01
N ILE A 100 1.80 6.55 -4.12
CA ILE A 100 2.47 7.34 -5.16
C ILE A 100 2.90 8.69 -4.60
N ILE A 101 2.02 9.40 -3.93
CA ILE A 101 2.31 10.72 -3.32
C ILE A 101 3.39 10.60 -2.25
N GLY A 102 3.28 9.61 -1.36
CA GLY A 102 4.25 9.37 -0.30
C GLY A 102 5.62 8.99 -0.85
N SER A 103 5.68 8.16 -1.88
CA SER A 103 6.91 7.74 -2.54
C SER A 103 7.63 8.91 -3.22
N LEU A 104 6.91 9.71 -4.00
CA LEU A 104 7.46 10.91 -4.65
C LEU A 104 7.89 11.95 -3.61
N GLY A 105 7.06 12.20 -2.60
CA GLY A 105 7.39 13.13 -1.54
C GLY A 105 8.62 12.70 -0.73
N SER A 106 8.76 11.41 -0.44
CA SER A 106 9.92 10.85 0.24
C SER A 106 11.20 11.03 -0.58
N ALA A 107 11.11 10.87 -1.90
CA ALA A 107 12.26 11.09 -2.81
C ALA A 107 12.72 12.54 -2.84
N PHE A 108 11.80 13.49 -2.69
CA PHE A 108 12.09 14.93 -2.69
C PHE A 108 12.22 15.54 -1.28
N ALA A 109 12.18 14.72 -0.24
CA ALA A 109 12.29 15.21 1.14
C ALA A 109 13.65 15.86 1.39
N SER A 110 13.63 17.15 1.76
CA SER A 110 14.82 17.92 2.10
C SER A 110 15.16 17.86 3.58
N ASN A 111 14.17 17.60 4.43
CA ASN A 111 14.28 17.58 5.86
C ASN A 111 13.88 16.22 6.44
N LEU A 112 14.43 15.90 7.61
CA LEU A 112 14.08 14.68 8.33
C LEU A 112 12.59 14.62 8.69
N GLU A 113 12.01 15.75 9.12
CA GLU A 113 10.58 15.83 9.46
C GLU A 113 9.68 15.53 8.26
N LEU A 114 10.01 16.05 7.09
CA LEU A 114 9.31 15.76 5.85
C LEU A 114 9.44 14.28 5.46
N LEU A 115 10.62 13.71 5.61
CA LEU A 115 10.86 12.30 5.35
C LEU A 115 10.00 11.41 6.26
N LEU A 116 9.95 11.72 7.55
CA LEU A 116 9.12 11.00 8.52
C LEU A 116 7.64 11.09 8.18
N LEU A 117 7.16 12.28 7.80
CA LEU A 117 5.77 12.50 7.40
C LEU A 117 5.39 11.65 6.19
N PHE A 118 6.21 11.68 5.15
CA PHE A 118 5.96 10.87 3.95
C PHE A 118 6.08 9.37 4.20
N ARG A 119 6.92 8.96 5.13
CA ARG A 119 7.00 7.56 5.54
C ARG A 119 5.76 7.10 6.30
N VAL A 120 5.21 7.93 7.15
CA VAL A 120 3.93 7.65 7.81
C VAL A 120 2.81 7.52 6.77
N LEU A 121 2.79 8.39 5.76
CA LEU A 121 1.84 8.30 4.65
C LEU A 121 2.01 7.00 3.84
N LEU A 122 3.25 6.61 3.54
CA LEU A 122 3.54 5.34 2.88
C LEU A 122 3.08 4.14 3.70
N GLY A 123 3.36 4.15 5.00
CA GLY A 123 2.87 3.13 5.92
C GLY A 123 1.35 3.06 5.94
N GLY A 124 0.69 4.23 5.98
CA GLY A 124 -0.76 4.33 5.90
C GLY A 124 -1.32 3.73 4.61
N ALA A 125 -0.68 4.00 3.48
CA ALA A 125 -1.06 3.43 2.19
C ALA A 125 -0.93 1.90 2.18
N VAL A 126 0.14 1.36 2.74
CA VAL A 126 0.34 -0.08 2.90
C VAL A 126 -0.72 -0.68 3.83
N GLY A 127 -1.02 -0.02 4.93
CA GLY A 127 -2.08 -0.45 5.86
C GLY A 127 -3.45 -0.51 5.19
N ILE A 128 -3.77 0.46 4.34
CA ILE A 128 -4.98 0.48 3.54
C ILE A 128 -4.99 -0.65 2.50
N ALA A 129 -3.88 -0.88 1.82
CA ALA A 129 -3.76 -1.92 0.80
C ALA A 129 -3.74 -3.34 1.38
N SER A 130 -3.25 -3.51 2.60
CA SER A 130 -3.13 -4.80 3.28
C SER A 130 -4.46 -5.41 3.69
N TYR A 131 -5.50 -4.64 3.74
CA TYR A 131 -6.83 -5.09 4.14
C TYR A 131 -7.66 -5.53 2.93
#